data_2e4d2690af7101206324abb29669f143
#
_entry.id   2e4d2690af7101206324abb29669f143
#
_cell.length_a   1.000
_cell.length_b   1.000
_cell.length_c   1.000
_cell.angle_alpha   90.00
_cell.angle_beta   90.00
_cell.angle_gamma   90.00
#
_symmetry.space_group_name_H-M   'P 1'
#
loop_
_entity.id
_entity.type
_entity.pdbx_description
1 polymer ?
#
loop_
_entity_poly.entity_id
_entity_poly.type
_entity_poly.pdbx_seq_one_letter_code
_entity_poly.pdbx_strand_id
1 'polypeptide(L)'
;MCEMVFRGSAQIRGRLIPSGIEQINGGMKMKEWYGWMGTILRVDLTRGKITKEPLSEELTHNFLGGRGIASKILYDETGAETDPLGPDNRLIISTGPISGTLLLGTGRFIVTAKSPMHGHLGQASGGGAFGAEVKFAGYDHIVVQGRAKKPVYLWLHDGEVEIRDAQHLWGKDTWETGKLLREELGDRYIRSLCIGPAGENLANFACPMTDEEAVPSKTGTGAVMGSKNLKAIAIRGSQSVKVADPGRYVGIVRKWWEVIPKVPFTATLKNVGTPWLIKMFNKQYNLAIRNAQEVCRPEEEVSHFYGENFVPKYRIRDFACFACRLPCQKFVRIHDGPYAGEKGRRPEYG
;
A
#
# COMPACT_ATOMS: atom_id res chain seq x y z
N MET A 1 -28.31 -5.92 -34.48
CA MET A 1 -29.04 -7.20 -34.42
C MET A 1 -27.99 -8.30 -34.16
N CYS A 2 -27.82 -8.66 -32.94
CA CYS A 2 -27.24 -9.94 -32.51
C CYS A 2 -27.57 -10.11 -31.02
N GLU A 3 -28.71 -10.74 -30.79
CA GLU A 3 -29.13 -11.22 -29.47
C GLU A 3 -28.31 -12.47 -29.15
N MET A 4 -27.64 -12.47 -28.02
CA MET A 4 -27.11 -13.71 -27.42
C MET A 4 -27.87 -14.00 -26.14
N VAL A 5 -28.73 -15.01 -26.26
CA VAL A 5 -29.61 -15.57 -25.24
C VAL A 5 -28.78 -16.32 -24.21
N PHE A 6 -28.81 -15.87 -22.95
CA PHE A 6 -28.38 -16.67 -21.80
C PHE A 6 -29.54 -17.55 -21.34
N ARG A 7 -29.47 -18.85 -21.58
CA ARG A 7 -30.29 -19.85 -20.91
C ARG A 7 -29.39 -20.70 -20.00
N GLY A 8 -29.88 -20.94 -18.78
CA GLY A 8 -29.44 -22.07 -17.99
C GLY A 8 -29.05 -21.76 -16.55
N SER A 9 -30.03 -21.45 -15.68
CA SER A 9 -29.87 -21.57 -14.24
C SER A 9 -30.02 -23.04 -13.82
N ALA A 10 -28.93 -23.70 -13.47
CA ALA A 10 -28.98 -24.98 -12.78
C ALA A 10 -28.87 -24.73 -11.26
N GLN A 11 -29.99 -24.93 -10.54
CA GLN A 11 -29.99 -25.03 -9.09
C GLN A 11 -29.31 -26.33 -8.69
N ILE A 12 -28.11 -26.25 -8.15
CA ILE A 12 -27.52 -27.37 -7.42
C ILE A 12 -27.67 -27.07 -5.92
N ARG A 13 -28.58 -27.81 -5.26
CA ARG A 13 -28.60 -27.94 -3.81
C ARG A 13 -27.34 -28.70 -3.39
N GLY A 14 -26.30 -27.98 -2.93
CA GLY A 14 -25.08 -28.53 -2.35
C GLY A 14 -24.64 -27.62 -1.23
N ARG A 15 -24.31 -28.19 -0.08
CA ARG A 15 -23.69 -27.50 1.05
C ARG A 15 -22.48 -26.70 0.53
N LEU A 16 -22.44 -25.41 0.83
CA LEU A 16 -21.25 -24.57 0.61
C LEU A 16 -20.09 -25.17 1.43
N ILE A 17 -19.21 -25.85 0.74
CA ILE A 17 -17.88 -26.23 1.28
C ILE A 17 -17.05 -24.96 1.22
N PRO A 18 -16.38 -24.53 2.32
CA PRO A 18 -15.48 -23.37 2.26
C PRO A 18 -14.43 -23.58 1.19
N SER A 19 -14.30 -22.66 0.25
CA SER A 19 -13.26 -22.69 -0.78
C SER A 19 -11.89 -22.69 -0.12
N GLY A 20 -11.11 -23.72 -0.36
CA GLY A 20 -9.78 -23.95 0.25
C GLY A 20 -9.59 -25.31 0.89
N ILE A 21 -10.63 -26.18 0.85
CA ILE A 21 -10.56 -27.55 1.39
C ILE A 21 -10.87 -28.55 0.27
N GLU A 22 -9.90 -29.36 -0.12
CA GLU A 22 -10.11 -30.54 -0.98
C GLU A 22 -10.28 -31.78 -0.11
N GLN A 23 -11.35 -32.56 -0.34
CA GLN A 23 -11.50 -33.89 0.27
C GLN A 23 -10.68 -34.91 -0.52
N ILE A 24 -9.58 -35.37 0.05
CA ILE A 24 -8.83 -36.50 -0.48
C ILE A 24 -8.70 -37.54 0.65
N ASN A 25 -9.25 -38.74 0.43
CA ASN A 25 -9.10 -39.91 1.28
C ASN A 25 -9.33 -39.72 2.79
N GLY A 26 -10.48 -39.16 3.17
CA GLY A 26 -10.92 -39.10 4.57
C GLY A 26 -10.26 -38.06 5.48
N GLY A 27 -9.35 -37.22 4.98
CA GLY A 27 -8.74 -36.12 5.73
C GLY A 27 -8.93 -34.78 5.01
N MET A 28 -9.27 -33.72 5.77
CA MET A 28 -9.27 -32.34 5.25
C MET A 28 -7.84 -31.85 5.07
N LYS A 29 -7.37 -31.74 3.83
CA LYS A 29 -6.07 -31.12 3.53
C LYS A 29 -6.28 -29.64 3.24
N MET A 30 -5.64 -28.78 4.01
CA MET A 30 -5.60 -27.34 3.71
C MET A 30 -4.90 -27.13 2.37
N LYS A 31 -5.51 -26.32 1.49
CA LYS A 31 -4.90 -25.96 0.22
C LYS A 31 -3.56 -25.25 0.45
N GLU A 32 -2.55 -25.66 -0.27
CA GLU A 32 -1.26 -25.00 -0.26
C GLU A 32 -1.24 -23.84 -1.26
N TRP A 33 -0.96 -22.64 -0.76
CA TRP A 33 -0.85 -21.44 -1.54
C TRP A 33 0.61 -21.11 -1.86
N TYR A 34 0.88 -20.75 -3.10
CA TYR A 34 2.20 -20.26 -3.54
C TYR A 34 2.05 -18.82 -4.03
N GLY A 35 2.81 -17.90 -3.43
CA GLY A 35 2.70 -16.46 -3.69
C GLY A 35 1.56 -15.76 -2.95
N TRP A 36 0.52 -16.46 -2.55
CA TRP A 36 -0.56 -15.93 -1.69
C TRP A 36 -0.48 -16.53 -0.29
N MET A 37 -1.05 -15.81 0.69
CA MET A 37 -1.23 -16.31 2.06
C MET A 37 -2.57 -17.05 2.20
N GLY A 38 -3.46 -16.85 1.24
CA GLY A 38 -4.76 -17.50 1.16
C GLY A 38 -5.83 -16.88 2.06
N THR A 39 -5.63 -15.67 2.59
CA THR A 39 -6.54 -15.06 3.56
C THR A 39 -6.85 -13.60 3.25
N ILE A 40 -8.14 -13.25 3.30
CA ILE A 40 -8.66 -11.88 3.33
C ILE A 40 -9.08 -11.57 4.76
N LEU A 41 -8.52 -10.52 5.36
CA LEU A 41 -8.94 -9.99 6.63
C LEU A 41 -10.10 -9.01 6.43
N ARG A 42 -11.19 -9.20 7.16
CA ARG A 42 -12.31 -8.26 7.18
C ARG A 42 -12.51 -7.68 8.57
N VAL A 43 -12.63 -6.36 8.63
CA VAL A 43 -12.84 -5.62 9.87
C VAL A 43 -14.05 -4.71 9.72
N ASP A 44 -15.07 -4.93 10.55
CA ASP A 44 -16.24 -4.06 10.68
C ASP A 44 -16.06 -3.21 11.95
N LEU A 45 -15.70 -1.96 11.78
CA LEU A 45 -15.42 -1.04 12.89
C LEU A 45 -16.70 -0.62 13.65
N THR A 46 -17.86 -0.65 13.01
CA THR A 46 -19.14 -0.34 13.68
C THR A 46 -19.52 -1.41 14.68
N ARG A 47 -19.28 -2.67 14.32
CA ARG A 47 -19.62 -3.84 15.15
C ARG A 47 -18.46 -4.34 16.00
N GLY A 48 -17.24 -3.83 15.76
CA GLY A 48 -16.01 -4.36 16.36
C GLY A 48 -15.73 -5.81 15.93
N LYS A 49 -16.21 -6.22 14.74
CA LYS A 49 -16.11 -7.61 14.29
C LYS A 49 -14.92 -7.79 13.36
N ILE A 50 -14.12 -8.81 13.66
CA ILE A 50 -12.99 -9.25 12.85
C ILE A 50 -13.30 -10.63 12.29
N THR A 51 -13.08 -10.83 10.98
CA THR A 51 -13.34 -12.10 10.30
C THR A 51 -12.20 -12.40 9.34
N LYS A 52 -11.78 -13.64 9.26
CA LYS A 52 -10.82 -14.14 8.26
C LYS A 52 -11.58 -14.95 7.23
N GLU A 53 -11.50 -14.54 5.98
CA GLU A 53 -12.12 -15.23 4.85
C GLU A 53 -11.03 -15.92 4.01
N PRO A 54 -11.28 -17.14 3.53
CA PRO A 54 -10.37 -17.78 2.61
C PRO A 54 -10.35 -17.01 1.28
N LEU A 55 -9.16 -16.77 0.74
CA LEU A 55 -8.99 -16.24 -0.61
C LEU A 55 -9.41 -17.30 -1.62
N SER A 56 -10.38 -16.98 -2.50
CA SER A 56 -10.87 -17.94 -3.48
C SER A 56 -9.93 -18.09 -4.68
N GLU A 57 -9.94 -19.28 -5.30
CA GLU A 57 -9.22 -19.53 -6.56
C GLU A 57 -9.75 -18.67 -7.69
N GLU A 58 -11.06 -18.48 -7.74
CA GLU A 58 -11.70 -17.63 -8.73
C GLU A 58 -11.14 -16.21 -8.69
N LEU A 59 -11.00 -15.62 -7.50
CA LEU A 59 -10.40 -14.29 -7.35
C LEU A 59 -8.94 -14.27 -7.81
N THR A 60 -8.14 -15.26 -7.45
CA THR A 60 -6.73 -15.29 -7.83
C THR A 60 -6.53 -15.56 -9.30
N HIS A 61 -7.37 -16.42 -9.91
CA HIS A 61 -7.29 -16.74 -11.32
C HIS A 61 -7.73 -15.57 -12.22
N ASN A 62 -8.86 -14.93 -11.87
CA ASN A 62 -9.43 -13.87 -12.71
C ASN A 62 -8.84 -12.48 -12.46
N PHE A 63 -8.36 -12.21 -11.25
CA PHE A 63 -7.92 -10.86 -10.83
C PHE A 63 -6.50 -10.80 -10.28
N LEU A 64 -5.81 -11.92 -10.19
CA LEU A 64 -4.41 -12.09 -9.75
C LEU A 64 -4.15 -11.63 -8.32
N GLY A 65 -4.40 -10.37 -7.95
CA GLY A 65 -4.10 -9.77 -6.65
C GLY A 65 -4.06 -8.26 -6.72
N GLY A 66 -3.59 -7.60 -5.66
CA GLY A 66 -3.39 -6.16 -5.61
C GLY A 66 -4.57 -5.36 -6.14
N ARG A 67 -4.37 -4.63 -7.22
CA ARG A 67 -5.41 -3.79 -7.85
C ARG A 67 -6.61 -4.58 -8.33
N GLY A 68 -6.38 -5.74 -8.94
CA GLY A 68 -7.45 -6.54 -9.55
C GLY A 68 -8.46 -7.02 -8.51
N ILE A 69 -8.00 -7.74 -7.50
CA ILE A 69 -8.87 -8.25 -6.42
C ILE A 69 -9.50 -7.09 -5.62
N ALA A 70 -8.73 -6.03 -5.33
CA ALA A 70 -9.28 -4.86 -4.63
C ALA A 70 -10.40 -4.17 -5.43
N SER A 71 -10.25 -4.05 -6.76
CA SER A 71 -11.30 -3.50 -7.63
C SER A 71 -12.55 -4.38 -7.62
N LYS A 72 -12.38 -5.70 -7.70
CA LYS A 72 -13.49 -6.65 -7.68
C LYS A 72 -14.27 -6.55 -6.36
N ILE A 73 -13.58 -6.57 -5.22
CA ILE A 73 -14.22 -6.43 -3.91
C ILE A 73 -14.96 -5.08 -3.81
N LEU A 74 -14.33 -3.98 -4.21
CA LEU A 74 -14.98 -2.67 -4.15
C LEU A 74 -16.22 -2.61 -5.07
N TYR A 75 -16.12 -3.13 -6.29
CA TYR A 75 -17.21 -3.16 -7.26
C TYR A 75 -18.41 -3.97 -6.76
N ASP A 76 -18.16 -5.13 -6.17
CA ASP A 76 -19.24 -6.00 -5.67
C ASP A 76 -19.92 -5.46 -4.41
N GLU A 77 -19.20 -4.69 -3.60
CA GLU A 77 -19.63 -4.32 -2.25
C GLU A 77 -19.99 -2.83 -2.10
N THR A 78 -19.85 -2.03 -3.18
CA THR A 78 -20.24 -0.62 -3.19
C THR A 78 -21.01 -0.30 -4.47
N GLY A 79 -21.89 0.69 -4.39
CA GLY A 79 -22.67 1.16 -5.53
C GLY A 79 -22.48 2.65 -5.82
N ALA A 80 -23.25 3.15 -6.80
CA ALA A 80 -23.26 4.58 -7.12
C ALA A 80 -23.62 5.44 -5.91
N GLU A 81 -24.59 4.98 -5.11
CA GLU A 81 -25.13 5.68 -3.94
C GLU A 81 -24.23 5.59 -2.69
N THR A 82 -23.17 4.79 -2.71
CA THR A 82 -22.27 4.69 -1.55
C THR A 82 -21.56 6.03 -1.34
N ASP A 83 -21.77 6.66 -0.17
CA ASP A 83 -21.03 7.85 0.23
C ASP A 83 -19.53 7.49 0.41
N PRO A 84 -18.61 8.16 -0.29
CA PRO A 84 -17.17 7.93 -0.15
C PRO A 84 -16.64 8.08 1.29
N LEU A 85 -17.24 8.94 2.11
CA LEU A 85 -16.90 9.13 3.52
C LEU A 85 -17.87 8.41 4.46
N GLY A 86 -18.83 7.68 3.92
CA GLY A 86 -19.78 6.88 4.67
C GLY A 86 -19.19 5.58 5.24
N PRO A 87 -19.88 4.99 6.24
CA PRO A 87 -19.45 3.72 6.83
C PRO A 87 -19.49 2.56 5.82
N ASP A 88 -20.34 2.63 4.80
CA ASP A 88 -20.55 1.58 3.80
C ASP A 88 -19.46 1.57 2.71
N ASN A 89 -18.63 2.61 2.62
CA ASN A 89 -17.45 2.56 1.77
C ASN A 89 -16.44 1.52 2.29
N ARG A 90 -15.74 0.86 1.38
CA ARG A 90 -14.65 -0.08 1.70
C ARG A 90 -13.31 0.62 1.60
N LEU A 91 -12.49 0.46 2.64
CA LEU A 91 -11.06 0.76 2.57
C LEU A 91 -10.33 -0.57 2.44
N ILE A 92 -9.64 -0.78 1.33
CA ILE A 92 -9.04 -2.07 1.00
C ILE A 92 -7.53 -1.89 0.84
N ILE A 93 -6.75 -2.58 1.66
CA ILE A 93 -5.31 -2.69 1.52
C ILE A 93 -5.00 -4.03 0.87
N SER A 94 -4.28 -4.04 -0.24
CA SER A 94 -4.07 -5.23 -1.06
C SER A 94 -2.63 -5.42 -1.48
N THR A 95 -2.20 -6.68 -1.48
CA THR A 95 -0.88 -7.12 -1.97
C THR A 95 -1.02 -8.02 -3.18
N GLY A 96 0.04 -8.17 -3.95
CA GLY A 96 0.10 -9.10 -5.08
C GLY A 96 0.77 -10.42 -4.69
N PRO A 97 0.77 -11.42 -5.60
CA PRO A 97 1.35 -12.74 -5.30
C PRO A 97 2.86 -12.72 -5.06
N ILE A 98 3.58 -11.75 -5.63
CA ILE A 98 5.03 -11.61 -5.41
C ILE A 98 5.39 -10.68 -4.25
N SER A 99 4.41 -10.02 -3.61
CA SER A 99 4.70 -9.15 -2.44
C SER A 99 5.30 -9.97 -1.31
N GLY A 100 6.31 -9.41 -0.63
CA GLY A 100 7.04 -10.11 0.44
C GLY A 100 8.09 -11.12 -0.06
N THR A 101 8.33 -11.23 -1.37
CA THR A 101 9.40 -12.07 -1.94
C THR A 101 10.66 -11.25 -2.25
N LEU A 102 11.73 -11.86 -2.79
CA LEU A 102 13.03 -11.21 -3.03
C LEU A 102 13.16 -10.56 -4.41
N LEU A 103 12.07 -10.43 -5.17
CA LEU A 103 12.07 -9.76 -6.46
C LEU A 103 12.01 -8.23 -6.32
N LEU A 104 12.32 -7.51 -7.39
CA LEU A 104 12.23 -6.05 -7.44
C LEU A 104 10.77 -5.57 -7.26
N GLY A 105 10.56 -4.59 -6.37
CA GLY A 105 9.26 -3.93 -6.20
C GLY A 105 8.26 -4.71 -5.33
N THR A 106 8.67 -5.77 -4.66
CA THR A 106 7.80 -6.67 -3.88
C THR A 106 7.39 -6.12 -2.50
N GLY A 107 7.89 -4.95 -2.11
CA GLY A 107 7.36 -4.20 -0.96
C GLY A 107 6.09 -3.40 -1.26
N ARG A 108 5.61 -3.41 -2.51
CA ARG A 108 4.45 -2.60 -2.91
C ARG A 108 3.13 -3.19 -2.44
N PHE A 109 2.23 -2.26 -2.08
CA PHE A 109 0.82 -2.53 -1.76
C PHE A 109 -0.07 -1.47 -2.42
N ILE A 110 -1.37 -1.72 -2.44
CA ILE A 110 -2.38 -0.83 -3.00
C ILE A 110 -3.38 -0.50 -1.91
N VAL A 111 -3.77 0.77 -1.81
CA VAL A 111 -4.92 1.22 -1.03
C VAL A 111 -6.03 1.58 -2.00
N THR A 112 -7.21 0.98 -1.82
CA THR A 112 -8.36 1.12 -2.71
C THR A 112 -9.59 1.52 -1.90
N ALA A 113 -10.36 2.47 -2.41
CA ALA A 113 -11.67 2.86 -1.85
C ALA A 113 -12.49 3.58 -2.92
N LYS A 114 -13.77 3.82 -2.69
CA LYS A 114 -14.50 4.86 -3.43
C LYS A 114 -13.94 6.21 -2.99
N SER A 115 -13.42 6.97 -3.95
CA SER A 115 -12.65 8.19 -3.71
C SER A 115 -13.54 9.37 -3.34
N PRO A 116 -13.27 10.10 -2.24
CA PRO A 116 -13.98 11.34 -1.92
C PRO A 116 -13.63 12.50 -2.86
N MET A 117 -12.56 12.38 -3.67
CA MET A 117 -12.16 13.42 -4.62
C MET A 117 -13.03 13.43 -5.88
N HIS A 118 -13.47 12.27 -6.35
CA HIS A 118 -14.14 12.14 -7.65
C HIS A 118 -15.31 11.14 -7.68
N GLY A 119 -15.63 10.48 -6.56
CA GLY A 119 -16.78 9.58 -6.45
C GLY A 119 -16.64 8.22 -7.16
N HIS A 120 -15.48 7.92 -7.74
CA HIS A 120 -15.21 6.68 -8.47
C HIS A 120 -14.17 5.80 -7.77
N LEU A 121 -13.75 4.73 -8.43
CA LEU A 121 -12.66 3.86 -7.98
C LEU A 121 -11.37 4.65 -7.76
N GLY A 122 -10.95 4.78 -6.51
CA GLY A 122 -9.67 5.35 -6.11
C GLY A 122 -8.67 4.26 -5.78
N GLN A 123 -7.51 4.27 -6.44
CA GLN A 123 -6.41 3.33 -6.17
C GLN A 123 -5.08 4.06 -6.09
N ALA A 124 -4.39 3.89 -4.97
CA ALA A 124 -3.07 4.46 -4.74
C ALA A 124 -2.07 3.37 -4.34
N SER A 125 -0.83 3.49 -4.85
CA SER A 125 0.23 2.51 -4.59
C SER A 125 1.25 3.10 -3.61
N GLY A 126 1.54 2.36 -2.54
CA GLY A 126 2.65 2.62 -1.62
C GLY A 126 3.82 1.66 -1.85
N GLY A 127 5.02 2.11 -1.53
CA GLY A 127 6.24 1.30 -1.49
C GLY A 127 6.64 0.93 -0.06
N GLY A 128 7.95 0.87 0.20
CA GLY A 128 8.48 0.58 1.53
C GLY A 128 8.46 -0.90 1.89
N ALA A 129 8.17 -1.22 3.14
CA ALA A 129 8.12 -2.57 3.66
C ALA A 129 6.72 -3.00 4.12
N PHE A 130 5.77 -2.08 4.24
CA PHE A 130 4.42 -2.36 4.76
C PHE A 130 3.70 -3.48 4.00
N GLY A 131 3.77 -3.49 2.65
CA GLY A 131 3.14 -4.54 1.84
C GLY A 131 3.72 -5.94 2.08
N ALA A 132 5.02 -6.03 2.40
CA ALA A 132 5.65 -7.29 2.78
C ALA A 132 5.15 -7.76 4.16
N GLU A 133 5.04 -6.85 5.13
CA GLU A 133 4.53 -7.18 6.47
C GLU A 133 3.06 -7.64 6.44
N VAL A 134 2.22 -7.12 5.51
CA VAL A 134 0.86 -7.65 5.31
C VAL A 134 0.91 -9.15 5.02
N LYS A 135 1.83 -9.59 4.13
CA LYS A 135 2.05 -11.00 3.84
C LYS A 135 2.58 -11.76 5.04
N PHE A 136 3.59 -11.21 5.70
CA PHE A 136 4.23 -11.89 6.85
C PHE A 136 3.29 -12.02 8.04
N ALA A 137 2.29 -11.15 8.17
CA ALA A 137 1.21 -11.30 9.14
C ALA A 137 0.11 -12.30 8.72
N GLY A 138 0.21 -12.91 7.53
CA GLY A 138 -0.68 -13.97 7.06
C GLY A 138 -1.83 -13.54 6.18
N TYR A 139 -1.80 -12.31 5.62
CA TYR A 139 -2.90 -11.76 4.84
C TYR A 139 -2.49 -11.36 3.43
N ASP A 140 -3.41 -11.51 2.47
CA ASP A 140 -3.28 -10.95 1.11
C ASP A 140 -3.99 -9.61 0.99
N HIS A 141 -5.14 -9.49 1.63
CA HIS A 141 -5.99 -8.30 1.60
C HIS A 141 -6.55 -8.00 2.99
N ILE A 142 -6.69 -6.71 3.29
CA ILE A 142 -7.35 -6.19 4.49
C ILE A 142 -8.50 -5.30 4.01
N VAL A 143 -9.73 -5.64 4.37
CA VAL A 143 -10.95 -4.90 4.01
C VAL A 143 -11.53 -4.31 5.28
N VAL A 144 -11.62 -2.99 5.36
CA VAL A 144 -12.17 -2.26 6.50
C VAL A 144 -13.46 -1.57 6.08
N GLN A 145 -14.52 -1.81 6.81
CA GLN A 145 -15.82 -1.17 6.69
C GLN A 145 -16.32 -0.62 8.04
N GLY A 146 -17.42 0.09 8.01
CA GLY A 146 -18.00 0.68 9.22
C GLY A 146 -17.26 1.93 9.68
N ARG A 147 -17.64 2.41 10.87
CA ARG A 147 -17.04 3.54 11.58
C ARG A 147 -16.96 3.23 13.05
N ALA A 148 -15.78 3.33 13.65
CA ALA A 148 -15.59 3.22 15.08
C ALA A 148 -16.24 4.41 15.82
N LYS A 149 -16.71 4.19 17.05
CA LYS A 149 -17.29 5.27 17.88
C LYS A 149 -16.25 6.29 18.35
N LYS A 150 -15.00 5.85 18.48
CA LYS A 150 -13.83 6.62 18.92
C LYS A 150 -12.67 6.35 17.98
N PRO A 151 -11.62 7.17 17.96
CA PRO A 151 -10.39 6.86 17.25
C PRO A 151 -9.82 5.51 17.65
N VAL A 152 -9.50 4.69 16.65
CA VAL A 152 -8.92 3.35 16.83
C VAL A 152 -7.72 3.15 15.90
N TYR A 153 -6.87 2.19 16.23
CA TYR A 153 -5.94 1.60 15.30
C TYR A 153 -6.09 0.07 15.26
N LEU A 154 -5.72 -0.52 14.15
CA LEU A 154 -5.65 -1.98 14.02
C LEU A 154 -4.22 -2.42 14.35
N TRP A 155 -4.09 -3.42 15.21
CA TRP A 155 -2.85 -4.13 15.47
C TRP A 155 -2.91 -5.53 14.89
N LEU A 156 -2.06 -5.83 13.91
CA LEU A 156 -1.99 -7.11 13.21
C LEU A 156 -0.63 -7.76 13.50
N HIS A 157 -0.64 -8.97 14.09
CA HIS A 157 0.59 -9.70 14.37
C HIS A 157 0.36 -11.21 14.26
N ASP A 158 1.13 -11.86 13.42
CA ASP A 158 1.17 -13.34 13.25
C ASP A 158 -0.19 -14.04 13.21
N GLY A 159 -1.12 -13.46 12.46
CA GLY A 159 -2.48 -13.96 12.31
C GLY A 159 -3.45 -13.41 13.34
N GLU A 160 -3.03 -12.77 14.42
CA GLU A 160 -3.91 -12.11 15.36
C GLU A 160 -4.22 -10.68 14.93
N VAL A 161 -5.39 -10.19 15.31
CA VAL A 161 -5.87 -8.85 14.95
C VAL A 161 -6.66 -8.25 16.12
N GLU A 162 -6.27 -7.04 16.49
CA GLU A 162 -6.90 -6.29 17.57
C GLU A 162 -7.34 -4.91 17.07
N ILE A 163 -8.47 -4.44 17.58
CA ILE A 163 -8.91 -3.05 17.44
C ILE A 163 -8.57 -2.35 18.75
N ARG A 164 -7.63 -1.42 18.74
CA ARG A 164 -7.13 -0.71 19.93
C ARG A 164 -7.51 0.76 19.91
N ASP A 165 -7.63 1.35 21.08
CA ASP A 165 -7.88 2.79 21.26
C ASP A 165 -6.71 3.62 20.68
N ALA A 166 -7.05 4.67 19.94
CA ALA A 166 -6.06 5.58 19.32
C ALA A 166 -6.30 7.04 19.71
N GLN A 167 -7.04 7.33 20.78
CA GLN A 167 -7.33 8.71 21.19
C GLN A 167 -6.03 9.49 21.48
N HIS A 168 -5.04 8.85 22.08
CA HIS A 168 -3.73 9.44 22.35
C HIS A 168 -2.89 9.73 21.09
N LEU A 169 -3.22 9.10 19.97
CA LEU A 169 -2.57 9.30 18.67
C LEU A 169 -3.30 10.34 17.80
N TRP A 170 -4.55 10.67 18.15
CA TRP A 170 -5.35 11.61 17.36
C TRP A 170 -4.79 13.03 17.48
N GLY A 171 -4.71 13.75 16.37
CA GLY A 171 -4.06 15.06 16.28
C GLY A 171 -2.55 15.00 16.01
N LYS A 172 -1.92 13.81 16.18
CA LYS A 172 -0.51 13.61 15.89
C LYS A 172 -0.26 13.52 14.39
N ASP A 173 0.91 13.98 13.94
CA ASP A 173 1.34 13.76 12.57
C ASP A 173 1.70 12.29 12.31
N THR A 174 2.03 11.95 11.07
CA THR A 174 2.32 10.57 10.69
C THR A 174 3.65 10.04 11.23
N TRP A 175 4.63 10.92 11.47
CA TRP A 175 5.94 10.59 12.01
C TRP A 175 5.84 10.27 13.50
N GLU A 176 5.19 11.15 14.23
CA GLU A 176 4.92 10.99 15.67
C GLU A 176 4.06 9.76 15.92
N THR A 177 3.00 9.55 15.12
CA THR A 177 2.14 8.38 15.20
C THR A 177 2.92 7.08 15.01
N GLY A 178 3.74 6.98 13.97
CA GLY A 178 4.56 5.79 13.73
C GLY A 178 5.59 5.52 14.83
N LYS A 179 6.17 6.57 15.41
CA LYS A 179 7.09 6.46 16.55
C LYS A 179 6.37 5.93 17.78
N LEU A 180 5.25 6.54 18.17
CA LEU A 180 4.47 6.15 19.35
C LEU A 180 3.95 4.71 19.25
N LEU A 181 3.51 4.27 18.07
CA LEU A 181 3.09 2.88 17.85
C LEU A 181 4.23 1.89 18.09
N ARG A 182 5.45 2.18 17.62
CA ARG A 182 6.61 1.31 17.86
C ARG A 182 7.01 1.28 19.34
N GLU A 183 6.90 2.40 20.04
CA GLU A 183 7.17 2.50 21.48
C GLU A 183 6.13 1.74 22.30
N GLU A 184 4.84 1.95 22.03
CA GLU A 184 3.71 1.29 22.71
C GLU A 184 3.73 -0.24 22.53
N LEU A 185 4.00 -0.69 21.31
CA LEU A 185 3.97 -2.13 20.95
C LEU A 185 5.33 -2.82 21.21
N GLY A 186 6.37 -2.08 21.60
CA GLY A 186 7.65 -2.63 22.02
C GLY A 186 8.53 -3.23 20.92
N ASP A 187 8.22 -2.96 19.62
CA ASP A 187 9.02 -3.48 18.52
C ASP A 187 9.31 -2.41 17.47
N ARG A 188 10.60 -2.10 17.28
CA ARG A 188 11.09 -1.14 16.29
C ARG A 188 10.86 -1.54 14.84
N TYR A 189 10.56 -2.80 14.57
CA TYR A 189 10.33 -3.35 13.22
C TYR A 189 8.88 -3.32 12.81
N ILE A 190 7.97 -2.90 13.67
CA ILE A 190 6.57 -2.65 13.33
C ILE A 190 6.50 -1.67 12.16
N ARG A 191 5.64 -2.02 11.20
CA ARG A 191 5.28 -1.14 10.09
C ARG A 191 3.89 -0.57 10.33
N SER A 192 3.72 0.68 9.96
CA SER A 192 2.44 1.36 10.12
C SER A 192 1.98 2.02 8.82
N LEU A 193 0.67 2.03 8.60
CA LEU A 193 -0.02 2.88 7.63
C LEU A 193 -0.93 3.79 8.44
N CYS A 194 -0.65 5.08 8.50
CA CYS A 194 -1.37 6.01 9.36
C CYS A 194 -1.73 7.31 8.65
N ILE A 195 -2.69 8.03 9.23
CA ILE A 195 -3.10 9.37 8.80
C ILE A 195 -2.62 10.44 9.79
N GLY A 196 -2.36 11.63 9.27
CA GLY A 196 -2.17 12.84 10.04
C GLY A 196 -3.44 13.69 10.10
N PRO A 197 -3.33 14.95 10.61
CA PRO A 197 -4.48 15.85 10.77
C PRO A 197 -5.30 16.08 9.51
N ALA A 198 -4.71 16.04 8.32
CA ALA A 198 -5.46 16.17 7.07
C ALA A 198 -6.48 15.05 6.88
N GLY A 199 -6.12 13.80 7.21
CA GLY A 199 -7.05 12.67 7.16
C GLY A 199 -8.11 12.73 8.25
N GLU A 200 -7.73 13.13 9.46
CA GLU A 200 -8.63 13.30 10.60
C GLU A 200 -9.68 14.38 10.33
N ASN A 201 -9.29 15.46 9.65
CA ASN A 201 -10.17 16.56 9.24
C ASN A 201 -10.86 16.31 7.89
N LEU A 202 -10.80 15.10 7.36
CA LEU A 202 -11.49 14.65 6.15
C LEU A 202 -11.16 15.48 4.90
N ALA A 203 -9.95 16.03 4.81
CA ALA A 203 -9.52 16.73 3.59
C ALA A 203 -9.56 15.75 2.41
N ASN A 204 -10.32 16.05 1.37
CA ASN A 204 -10.63 15.12 0.27
C ASN A 204 -9.40 14.54 -0.43
N PHE A 205 -8.28 15.25 -0.41
CA PHE A 205 -7.01 14.80 -0.98
C PHE A 205 -6.05 14.17 0.05
N ALA A 206 -6.47 14.02 1.31
CA ALA A 206 -5.65 13.41 2.35
C ALA A 206 -5.21 12.00 1.95
N CYS A 207 -3.96 11.67 2.21
CA CYS A 207 -3.39 10.37 1.95
C CYS A 207 -2.80 9.76 3.22
N PRO A 208 -2.83 8.43 3.37
CA PRO A 208 -2.12 7.76 4.44
C PRO A 208 -0.62 7.67 4.11
N MET A 209 0.20 7.47 5.13
CA MET A 209 1.65 7.35 5.00
C MET A 209 2.15 6.11 5.72
N THR A 210 3.13 5.42 5.13
CA THR A 210 3.81 4.29 5.78
C THR A 210 5.17 4.70 6.31
N ASP A 211 5.42 4.52 7.60
CA ASP A 211 6.74 4.53 8.24
C ASP A 211 7.70 5.64 7.76
N GLU A 212 7.20 6.80 7.43
CA GLU A 212 7.99 7.89 6.81
C GLU A 212 8.55 7.50 5.42
N GLU A 213 8.05 6.43 4.80
CA GLU A 213 8.66 5.84 3.61
C GLU A 213 7.91 6.12 2.32
N ALA A 214 6.60 5.85 2.32
CA ALA A 214 5.83 5.94 1.10
C ALA A 214 4.41 6.42 1.36
N VAL A 215 3.89 7.17 0.41
CA VAL A 215 2.57 7.77 0.47
C VAL A 215 1.71 7.22 -0.67
N PRO A 216 0.75 6.34 -0.40
CA PRO A 216 -0.28 6.00 -1.38
C PRO A 216 -1.22 7.21 -1.54
N SER A 217 -0.86 8.11 -2.45
CA SER A 217 -1.48 9.42 -2.65
C SER A 217 -2.51 9.46 -3.78
N LYS A 218 -3.14 10.63 -3.98
CA LYS A 218 -3.99 11.04 -5.11
C LYS A 218 -5.43 10.54 -5.13
N THR A 219 -5.94 9.84 -4.14
CA THR A 219 -7.31 9.32 -4.19
C THR A 219 -8.13 9.59 -2.93
N GLY A 220 -7.57 10.38 -2.01
CA GLY A 220 -8.26 10.75 -0.77
C GLY A 220 -8.49 9.60 0.21
N THR A 221 -7.73 8.51 0.10
CA THR A 221 -7.90 7.34 0.99
C THR A 221 -7.57 7.64 2.44
N GLY A 222 -6.79 8.70 2.72
CA GLY A 222 -6.57 9.19 4.08
C GLY A 222 -7.83 9.78 4.71
N ALA A 223 -8.64 10.50 3.94
CA ALA A 223 -9.94 10.98 4.39
C ALA A 223 -10.91 9.81 4.65
N VAL A 224 -10.85 8.75 3.83
CA VAL A 224 -11.64 7.52 4.05
C VAL A 224 -11.22 6.84 5.36
N MET A 225 -9.93 6.78 5.70
CA MET A 225 -9.48 6.30 7.02
C MET A 225 -10.04 7.17 8.15
N GLY A 226 -9.90 8.50 8.03
CA GLY A 226 -10.41 9.46 9.02
C GLY A 226 -11.91 9.34 9.23
N SER A 227 -12.70 9.20 8.15
CA SER A 227 -14.15 9.05 8.22
C SER A 227 -14.59 7.78 8.97
N LYS A 228 -13.71 6.78 9.06
CA LYS A 228 -13.92 5.54 9.83
C LYS A 228 -13.42 5.63 11.27
N ASN A 229 -12.86 6.77 11.69
CA ASN A 229 -12.10 6.94 12.93
C ASN A 229 -10.92 5.96 13.04
N LEU A 230 -10.34 5.57 11.90
CA LEU A 230 -9.19 4.68 11.81
C LEU A 230 -7.91 5.52 11.69
N LYS A 231 -7.18 5.65 12.79
CA LYS A 231 -5.92 6.41 12.84
C LYS A 231 -4.78 5.70 12.13
N ALA A 232 -4.66 4.40 12.36
CA ALA A 232 -3.56 3.62 11.83
C ALA A 232 -3.89 2.12 11.67
N ILE A 233 -3.06 1.46 10.87
CA ILE A 233 -2.90 0.00 10.83
C ILE A 233 -1.45 -0.27 11.15
N ALA A 234 -1.17 -0.82 12.34
CA ALA A 234 0.15 -1.28 12.76
C ALA A 234 0.27 -2.78 12.47
N ILE A 235 1.41 -3.21 11.95
CA ILE A 235 1.56 -4.59 11.50
C ILE A 235 2.97 -5.12 11.75
N ARG A 236 3.03 -6.38 12.15
CA ARG A 236 4.25 -7.16 12.30
C ARG A 236 3.96 -8.63 12.00
N GLY A 237 4.78 -9.27 11.19
CA GLY A 237 4.59 -10.67 10.86
C GLY A 237 5.91 -11.44 10.82
N SER A 238 5.84 -12.73 11.13
CA SER A 238 6.98 -13.66 11.09
C SER A 238 6.85 -14.75 10.02
N GLN A 239 5.70 -14.80 9.31
CA GLN A 239 5.46 -15.81 8.27
C GLN A 239 6.27 -15.49 7.00
N SER A 240 6.35 -16.45 6.09
CA SER A 240 7.00 -16.29 4.80
C SER A 240 6.05 -16.63 3.65
N VAL A 241 6.25 -15.97 2.51
CA VAL A 241 5.53 -16.29 1.28
C VAL A 241 6.13 -17.57 0.67
N LYS A 242 5.32 -18.62 0.54
CA LYS A 242 5.75 -19.85 -0.11
C LYS A 242 5.93 -19.66 -1.62
N VAL A 243 6.93 -20.31 -2.17
CA VAL A 243 7.25 -20.30 -3.60
C VAL A 243 7.18 -21.73 -4.13
N ALA A 244 6.51 -21.95 -5.26
CA ALA A 244 6.27 -23.29 -5.81
C ALA A 244 7.55 -24.03 -6.18
N ASP A 245 8.54 -23.31 -6.72
CA ASP A 245 9.87 -23.84 -7.08
C ASP A 245 10.95 -22.91 -6.53
N PRO A 246 11.44 -23.14 -5.31
CA PRO A 246 12.46 -22.28 -4.68
C PRO A 246 13.78 -22.23 -5.46
N GLY A 247 14.20 -23.34 -6.08
CA GLY A 247 15.44 -23.42 -6.84
C GLY A 247 15.41 -22.53 -8.07
N ARG A 248 14.37 -22.68 -8.89
CA ARG A 248 14.13 -21.83 -10.06
C ARG A 248 13.95 -20.36 -9.68
N TYR A 249 13.21 -20.10 -8.60
CA TYR A 249 12.99 -18.76 -8.10
C TYR A 249 14.30 -18.06 -7.71
N VAL A 250 15.18 -18.71 -6.95
CA VAL A 250 16.49 -18.16 -6.58
C VAL A 250 17.33 -17.88 -7.83
N GLY A 251 17.29 -18.78 -8.82
CA GLY A 251 17.96 -18.55 -10.11
C GLY A 251 17.47 -17.28 -10.82
N ILE A 252 16.14 -17.04 -10.86
CA ILE A 252 15.54 -15.83 -11.41
C ILE A 252 15.97 -14.59 -10.62
N VAL A 253 15.92 -14.65 -9.28
CA VAL A 253 16.34 -13.53 -8.41
C VAL A 253 17.79 -13.15 -8.67
N ARG A 254 18.71 -14.12 -8.74
CA ARG A 254 20.13 -13.88 -9.05
C ARG A 254 20.31 -13.23 -10.41
N LYS A 255 19.64 -13.74 -11.45
CA LYS A 255 19.67 -13.14 -12.79
C LYS A 255 19.18 -11.69 -12.79
N TRP A 256 18.10 -11.37 -12.09
CA TRP A 256 17.62 -9.99 -11.94
C TRP A 256 18.66 -9.11 -11.24
N TRP A 257 19.31 -9.62 -10.21
CA TRP A 257 20.35 -8.90 -9.49
C TRP A 257 21.58 -8.57 -10.32
N GLU A 258 21.87 -9.36 -11.33
CA GLU A 258 22.94 -9.12 -12.29
C GLU A 258 22.54 -8.14 -13.39
N VAL A 259 21.30 -8.18 -13.85
CA VAL A 259 20.79 -7.38 -14.96
C VAL A 259 20.45 -5.95 -14.53
N ILE A 260 19.76 -5.78 -13.40
CA ILE A 260 19.26 -4.47 -12.94
C ILE A 260 20.38 -3.40 -12.92
N PRO A 261 21.58 -3.62 -12.35
CA PRO A 261 22.63 -2.60 -12.32
C PRO A 261 23.16 -2.21 -13.70
N LYS A 262 22.97 -3.06 -14.72
CA LYS A 262 23.46 -2.83 -16.08
C LYS A 262 22.50 -1.98 -16.93
N VAL A 263 21.28 -1.76 -16.48
CA VAL A 263 20.30 -0.94 -17.18
C VAL A 263 20.63 0.54 -16.92
N PRO A 264 20.89 1.39 -17.95
CA PRO A 264 21.29 2.79 -17.75
C PRO A 264 20.32 3.59 -16.88
N PHE A 265 19.04 3.39 -17.07
CA PHE A 265 17.99 4.03 -16.26
C PHE A 265 18.10 3.73 -14.77
N THR A 266 18.48 2.50 -14.40
CA THR A 266 18.63 2.12 -12.98
C THR A 266 19.86 2.77 -12.36
N ALA A 267 20.93 3.00 -13.13
CA ALA A 267 22.10 3.75 -12.67
C ALA A 267 21.71 5.20 -12.33
N THR A 268 20.92 5.85 -13.18
CA THR A 268 20.39 7.20 -12.91
C THR A 268 19.55 7.23 -11.65
N LEU A 269 18.58 6.30 -11.51
CA LEU A 269 17.75 6.20 -10.32
C LEU A 269 18.56 5.91 -9.05
N LYS A 270 19.59 5.08 -9.13
CA LYS A 270 20.48 4.80 -8.01
C LYS A 270 21.27 6.05 -7.59
N ASN A 271 21.80 6.82 -8.53
CA ASN A 271 22.66 7.95 -8.23
C ASN A 271 21.88 9.19 -7.77
N VAL A 272 20.87 9.58 -8.51
CA VAL A 272 20.12 10.81 -8.24
C VAL A 272 18.67 10.61 -7.82
N GLY A 273 18.16 9.40 -7.93
CA GLY A 273 16.79 9.07 -7.56
C GLY A 273 15.74 9.68 -8.49
N THR A 274 14.47 9.72 -8.06
CA THR A 274 13.36 10.26 -8.85
C THR A 274 13.41 11.75 -9.18
N PRO A 275 14.17 12.67 -8.50
CA PRO A 275 14.28 14.06 -8.96
C PRO A 275 14.90 14.26 -10.34
N TRP A 276 15.54 13.25 -10.94
CA TRP A 276 15.94 13.34 -12.33
C TRP A 276 14.74 13.58 -13.27
N LEU A 277 13.54 13.13 -12.84
CA LEU A 277 12.30 13.35 -13.59
C LEU A 277 11.91 14.83 -13.67
N ILE A 278 12.29 15.67 -12.69
CA ILE A 278 11.94 17.09 -12.67
C ILE A 278 12.47 17.77 -13.94
N LYS A 279 13.73 17.52 -14.30
CA LYS A 279 14.32 18.04 -15.52
C LYS A 279 13.58 17.59 -16.78
N MET A 280 13.25 16.30 -16.83
CA MET A 280 12.51 15.72 -17.97
C MET A 280 11.12 16.33 -18.08
N PHE A 281 10.37 16.39 -16.96
CA PHE A 281 9.01 16.93 -16.95
C PHE A 281 8.99 18.42 -17.26
N ASN A 282 9.96 19.21 -16.76
CA ASN A 282 10.06 20.61 -17.10
C ASN A 282 10.23 20.82 -18.61
N LYS A 283 11.12 20.03 -19.24
CA LYS A 283 11.33 20.07 -20.70
C LYS A 283 10.14 19.59 -21.52
N GLN A 284 9.31 18.72 -20.96
CA GLN A 284 8.12 18.18 -21.61
C GLN A 284 6.84 18.96 -21.29
N TYR A 285 6.93 20.10 -20.62
CA TYR A 285 5.76 20.90 -20.18
C TYR A 285 4.77 20.07 -19.35
N ASN A 286 5.31 19.23 -18.45
CA ASN A 286 4.53 18.30 -17.60
C ASN A 286 4.93 18.40 -16.12
N LEU A 287 5.58 19.47 -15.70
CA LEU A 287 5.91 19.75 -14.31
C LEU A 287 4.76 20.51 -13.66
N ALA A 288 3.99 19.85 -12.80
CA ALA A 288 2.88 20.49 -12.10
C ALA A 288 3.39 21.51 -11.06
N ILE A 289 3.17 22.80 -11.32
CA ILE A 289 3.60 23.91 -10.49
C ILE A 289 2.36 24.71 -10.09
N ARG A 290 2.32 25.26 -8.86
CA ARG A 290 1.19 26.04 -8.33
C ARG A 290 -0.15 25.30 -8.49
N ASN A 291 -0.23 24.05 -8.00
CA ASN A 291 -1.40 23.21 -8.17
C ASN A 291 -1.79 22.97 -9.64
N ALA A 292 -0.79 22.69 -10.49
CA ALA A 292 -0.95 22.48 -11.92
C ALA A 292 -1.51 23.67 -12.72
N GLN A 293 -1.38 24.89 -12.19
CA GLN A 293 -1.67 26.13 -12.92
C GLN A 293 -0.57 26.44 -13.96
N GLU A 294 0.61 25.90 -13.75
CA GLU A 294 1.75 26.02 -14.63
C GLU A 294 2.35 24.62 -14.88
N VAL A 295 2.97 24.44 -16.03
CA VAL A 295 3.47 23.11 -16.48
C VAL A 295 4.98 23.10 -16.75
N CYS A 296 5.63 24.25 -16.68
CA CYS A 296 7.10 24.41 -16.79
C CYS A 296 7.52 25.74 -16.17
N ARG A 297 8.83 25.88 -15.92
CA ARG A 297 9.50 27.13 -15.50
C ARG A 297 10.84 27.29 -16.23
N PRO A 298 11.37 28.52 -16.29
CA PRO A 298 12.74 28.75 -16.71
C PRO A 298 13.72 27.83 -15.97
N GLU A 299 14.75 27.35 -16.67
CA GLU A 299 15.68 26.35 -16.12
C GLU A 299 16.43 26.89 -14.89
N GLU A 300 16.73 28.16 -14.84
CA GLU A 300 17.38 28.83 -13.71
C GLU A 300 16.55 28.78 -12.43
N GLU A 301 15.21 28.75 -12.53
CA GLU A 301 14.31 28.68 -11.37
C GLU A 301 14.15 27.26 -10.81
N VAL A 302 14.31 26.24 -11.62
CA VAL A 302 14.02 24.84 -11.22
C VAL A 302 15.26 23.95 -11.18
N SER A 303 16.39 24.36 -11.78
CA SER A 303 17.57 23.52 -11.88
C SER A 303 18.15 23.08 -10.53
N HIS A 304 17.95 23.85 -9.47
CA HIS A 304 18.40 23.49 -8.13
C HIS A 304 17.64 22.29 -7.54
N PHE A 305 16.44 21.98 -8.05
CA PHE A 305 15.69 20.77 -7.68
C PHE A 305 16.06 19.54 -8.52
N TYR A 306 16.81 19.71 -9.61
CA TYR A 306 17.24 18.56 -10.41
C TYR A 306 18.09 17.61 -9.58
N GLY A 307 17.85 16.31 -9.77
CA GLY A 307 18.51 15.29 -8.95
C GLY A 307 20.03 15.37 -8.96
N GLU A 308 20.60 15.70 -10.10
CA GLU A 308 22.04 15.91 -10.28
C GLU A 308 22.60 17.09 -9.48
N ASN A 309 21.81 18.11 -9.16
CA ASN A 309 22.20 19.28 -8.37
C ASN A 309 21.84 19.13 -6.89
N PHE A 310 20.64 18.59 -6.60
CA PHE A 310 20.11 18.47 -5.25
C PHE A 310 20.78 17.33 -4.46
N VAL A 311 20.88 16.15 -5.07
CA VAL A 311 21.34 14.95 -4.35
C VAL A 311 22.79 15.05 -3.88
N PRO A 312 23.78 15.49 -4.68
CA PRO A 312 25.14 15.64 -4.18
C PRO A 312 25.27 16.64 -3.01
N LYS A 313 24.41 17.67 -2.97
CA LYS A 313 24.45 18.72 -1.93
C LYS A 313 23.88 18.23 -0.60
N TYR A 314 22.79 17.46 -0.60
CA TYR A 314 22.01 17.20 0.61
C TYR A 314 21.94 15.73 1.03
N ARG A 315 22.35 14.78 0.19
CA ARG A 315 22.25 13.34 0.49
C ARG A 315 23.13 12.93 1.66
N ILE A 316 22.51 12.20 2.62
CA ILE A 316 23.23 11.52 3.69
C ILE A 316 23.37 10.02 3.40
N ARG A 317 22.26 9.38 2.95
CA ARG A 317 22.23 7.94 2.65
C ARG A 317 21.16 7.59 1.64
N ASP A 318 21.27 6.40 1.07
CA ASP A 318 20.31 5.85 0.14
C ASP A 318 19.32 4.92 0.86
N PHE A 319 18.10 4.85 0.32
CA PHE A 319 17.05 3.95 0.77
C PHE A 319 16.47 3.11 -0.37
N ALA A 320 16.09 1.89 -0.03
CA ALA A 320 15.35 1.00 -0.91
C ALA A 320 14.10 0.46 -0.21
N CYS A 321 13.06 0.14 -0.98
CA CYS A 321 11.92 -0.63 -0.50
C CYS A 321 12.36 -2.06 -0.14
N PHE A 322 11.46 -2.81 0.53
CA PHE A 322 11.70 -4.20 0.90
C PHE A 322 12.27 -5.01 -0.29
N ALA A 323 13.35 -5.73 -0.04
CA ALA A 323 14.10 -6.58 -0.99
C ALA A 323 14.53 -5.91 -2.31
N CYS A 324 14.36 -4.59 -2.46
CA CYS A 324 14.70 -3.86 -3.67
C CYS A 324 16.20 -3.53 -3.69
N ARG A 325 16.91 -3.94 -4.74
CA ARG A 325 18.32 -3.57 -4.96
C ARG A 325 18.53 -2.21 -5.61
N LEU A 326 17.44 -1.51 -5.92
CA LEU A 326 17.49 -0.17 -6.50
C LEU A 326 17.17 0.88 -5.43
N PRO A 327 18.18 1.49 -4.77
CA PRO A 327 17.96 2.49 -3.73
C PRO A 327 17.64 3.85 -4.36
N CYS A 328 16.46 3.98 -4.94
CA CYS A 328 16.01 5.20 -5.63
C CYS A 328 15.61 6.33 -4.68
N GLN A 329 15.38 6.04 -3.40
CA GLN A 329 15.07 7.05 -2.39
C GLN A 329 16.34 7.55 -1.68
N LYS A 330 16.33 8.81 -1.25
CA LYS A 330 17.45 9.46 -0.58
C LYS A 330 17.02 10.02 0.79
N PHE A 331 17.84 9.84 1.79
CA PHE A 331 17.73 10.58 3.04
C PHE A 331 18.65 11.79 2.96
N VAL A 332 18.10 12.95 3.28
CA VAL A 332 18.77 14.24 3.10
C VAL A 332 18.87 15.00 4.42
N ARG A 333 19.84 15.92 4.47
CA ARG A 333 19.96 16.94 5.50
C ARG A 333 20.15 18.28 4.82
N ILE A 334 19.41 19.28 5.27
CA ILE A 334 19.61 20.66 4.85
C ILE A 334 20.78 21.22 5.65
N HIS A 335 21.77 21.82 4.97
CA HIS A 335 23.00 22.31 5.59
C HIS A 335 22.99 23.82 5.76
N ASP A 336 22.12 24.53 5.06
CA ASP A 336 22.11 26.00 4.96
C ASP A 336 20.69 26.56 4.96
N GLY A 337 20.59 27.88 5.16
CA GLY A 337 19.31 28.58 5.17
C GLY A 337 18.47 28.39 6.43
N PRO A 338 17.20 28.86 6.42
CA PRO A 338 16.32 28.83 7.59
C PRO A 338 15.95 27.44 8.07
N TYR A 339 16.17 26.40 7.25
CA TYR A 339 15.90 25.00 7.55
C TYR A 339 17.16 24.18 7.82
N ALA A 340 18.29 24.84 8.10
CA ALA A 340 19.56 24.17 8.38
C ALA A 340 19.42 23.21 9.57
N GLY A 341 19.91 21.98 9.40
CA GLY A 341 19.80 20.91 10.41
C GLY A 341 18.62 19.95 10.19
N GLU A 342 17.57 20.37 9.47
CA GLU A 342 16.43 19.51 9.15
C GLU A 342 16.85 18.29 8.34
N LYS A 343 16.24 17.15 8.69
CA LYS A 343 16.52 15.86 8.07
C LYS A 343 15.23 15.20 7.66
N GLY A 344 15.25 14.48 6.55
CA GLY A 344 14.09 13.73 6.13
C GLY A 344 14.36 12.88 4.91
N ARG A 345 13.37 12.10 4.54
CA ARG A 345 13.37 11.50 3.23
C ARG A 345 13.06 12.58 2.20
N ARG A 346 13.82 12.56 1.15
CA ARG A 346 13.61 13.43 0.02
C ARG A 346 12.18 13.25 -0.54
N PRO A 347 11.50 14.32 -0.96
CA PRO A 347 10.25 14.21 -1.70
C PRO A 347 10.39 13.28 -2.91
N GLU A 348 9.47 12.36 -3.12
CA GLU A 348 9.51 11.45 -4.27
C GLU A 348 9.06 12.14 -5.57
N TYR A 349 8.22 13.14 -5.45
CA TYR A 349 7.72 13.96 -6.56
C TYR A 349 8.05 15.41 -6.25
N GLY A 350 8.69 16.06 -7.18
CA GLY A 350 9.12 17.45 -7.05
C GLY A 350 8.01 18.44 -6.84
#